data_7c994a9daffb0009347161795e70a5cb
#
_entry.id   7c994a9daffb0009347161795e70a5cb
#
_cell.length_a   1.000
_cell.length_b   1.000
_cell.length_c   1.000
_cell.angle_alpha   90.00
_cell.angle_beta   90.00
_cell.angle_gamma   90.00
#
_symmetry.space_group_name_H-M   'P 1'
#
loop_
_entity.id
_entity.type
_entity.pdbx_description
1 polymer ?
#
loop_
_entity_poly.entity_id
_entity_poly.type
_entity_poly.pdbx_seq_one_letter_code
_entity_poly.pdbx_strand_id
1 'polypeptide(L)'
;MEITALAFDFGTKSIGCAVGQSITGTAQALPAFKAQDGIPNWDAIEKCLKEWKPDVVVVGLPLNMDGTEQDLTLRARKFANRLQGRFGVNVQ
;
A
#
# COMPACT_ATOMS: atom_id res chain seq x y z
N MET A 1 -9.29 4.49 -21.07
CA MET A 1 -9.38 3.40 -20.07
C MET A 1 -9.22 3.97 -18.67
N GLU A 2 -10.12 3.62 -17.79
CA GLU A 2 -10.04 4.05 -16.40
C GLU A 2 -9.11 3.15 -15.61
N ILE A 3 -8.17 3.74 -14.90
CA ILE A 3 -7.25 3.01 -14.04
C ILE A 3 -7.38 3.54 -12.62
N THR A 4 -7.57 2.64 -11.67
CA THR A 4 -7.57 2.94 -10.25
C THR A 4 -6.32 2.34 -9.61
N ALA A 5 -5.56 3.17 -8.91
CA ALA A 5 -4.36 2.74 -8.20
C ALA A 5 -4.53 3.01 -6.71
N LEU A 6 -4.12 2.06 -5.88
CA LEU A 6 -3.97 2.26 -4.44
C LEU A 6 -2.49 2.33 -4.11
N ALA A 7 -2.11 3.31 -3.31
CA ALA A 7 -0.74 3.47 -2.85
C ALA A 7 -0.70 3.31 -1.34
N PHE A 8 0.25 2.51 -0.87
CA PHE A 8 0.48 2.31 0.56
C PHE A 8 1.85 2.87 0.93
N ASP A 9 1.89 3.60 2.04
CA ASP A 9 3.12 4.12 2.62
C ASP A 9 3.36 3.35 3.92
N PHE A 10 4.28 2.39 3.85
CA PHE A 10 4.48 1.45 4.94
C PHE A 10 5.14 2.12 6.16
N GLY A 11 4.59 1.86 7.32
CA GLY A 11 5.16 2.21 8.62
C GLY A 11 4.88 1.14 9.64
N THR A 12 5.66 1.10 10.71
CA THR A 12 5.51 0.05 11.73
C THR A 12 4.30 0.28 12.63
N LYS A 13 3.87 1.51 12.81
CA LYS A 13 2.72 1.86 13.65
C LYS A 13 1.49 2.22 12.85
N SER A 14 1.68 2.67 11.61
CA SER A 14 0.61 3.15 10.76
C SER A 14 1.01 2.97 9.31
N ILE A 15 0.07 2.56 8.48
CA ILE A 15 0.29 2.39 7.05
C ILE A 15 -0.62 3.38 6.34
N GLY A 16 -0.01 4.39 5.70
CA GLY A 16 -0.75 5.40 4.96
C GLY A 16 -1.32 4.80 3.67
N CYS A 17 -2.42 5.37 3.20
CA CYS A 17 -3.09 4.89 2.00
C CYS A 17 -3.65 6.06 1.21
N ALA A 18 -3.57 5.98 -0.11
CA ALA A 18 -4.18 6.93 -1.02
C ALA A 18 -4.70 6.21 -2.24
N VAL A 19 -5.74 6.77 -2.85
CA VAL A 19 -6.29 6.24 -4.09
C VAL A 19 -6.15 7.28 -5.20
N GLY A 20 -5.72 6.84 -6.38
CA GLY A 20 -5.65 7.67 -7.57
C GLY A 20 -6.51 7.08 -8.67
N GLN A 21 -7.21 7.92 -9.41
CA GLN A 21 -8.07 7.50 -10.51
C GLN A 21 -7.73 8.32 -11.75
N SER A 22 -7.46 7.62 -12.85
CA SER A 22 -7.02 8.28 -14.09
C SER A 22 -8.13 9.10 -14.74
N ILE A 23 -9.37 8.65 -14.65
CA ILE A 23 -10.49 9.32 -15.32
C ILE A 23 -10.76 10.72 -14.76
N THR A 24 -10.52 10.91 -13.45
CA THR A 24 -10.72 12.20 -12.80
C THR A 24 -9.41 12.99 -12.68
N GLY A 25 -8.28 12.33 -12.89
CA GLY A 25 -6.97 12.94 -12.70
C GLY A 25 -6.70 13.33 -11.25
N THR A 26 -7.38 12.69 -10.30
CA THR A 26 -7.31 13.07 -8.89
C THR A 26 -6.65 11.98 -8.05
N ALA A 27 -6.07 12.40 -6.93
CA ALA A 27 -5.58 11.50 -5.90
C ALA A 27 -6.20 11.92 -4.58
N GLN A 28 -6.62 10.95 -3.79
CA GLN A 28 -7.31 11.20 -2.53
C GLN A 28 -6.66 10.40 -1.43
N ALA A 29 -6.33 11.08 -0.33
CA ALA A 29 -5.84 10.39 0.86
C ALA A 29 -6.99 9.64 1.53
N LEU A 30 -6.72 8.40 1.93
CA LEU A 30 -7.66 7.57 2.66
C LEU A 30 -7.21 7.47 4.12
N PRO A 31 -8.10 7.07 5.04
CA PRO A 31 -7.67 6.85 6.43
C PRO A 31 -6.55 5.82 6.50
N ALA A 32 -5.53 6.11 7.29
CA ALA A 32 -4.42 5.19 7.47
C ALA A 32 -4.86 3.95 8.25
N PHE A 33 -4.19 2.83 7.99
CA PHE A 33 -4.42 1.59 8.74
C PHE A 33 -3.50 1.56 9.94
N LYS A 34 -4.04 1.28 11.11
CA LYS A 34 -3.21 1.06 12.28
C LYS A 34 -2.43 -0.24 12.11
N ALA A 35 -1.19 -0.22 12.54
CA ALA A 35 -0.34 -1.40 12.47
C ALA A 35 0.32 -1.61 13.83
N GLN A 36 0.64 -2.86 14.12
CA GLN A 36 1.38 -3.24 15.30
C GLN A 36 2.65 -3.95 14.87
N ASP A 37 3.78 -3.29 15.07
CA ASP A 37 5.09 -3.75 14.61
C ASP A 37 5.08 -4.15 13.12
N GLY A 38 4.47 -3.30 12.30
CA GLY A 38 4.37 -3.51 10.86
C GLY A 38 3.27 -4.44 10.41
N ILE A 39 2.48 -4.97 11.33
CA ILE A 39 1.39 -5.90 11.00
C ILE A 39 0.06 -5.16 11.09
N PRO A 40 -0.62 -4.97 9.94
CA PRO A 40 -1.91 -4.28 9.90
C PRO A 40 -3.05 -5.24 10.24
N ASN A 41 -4.24 -4.67 10.40
CA ASN A 41 -5.47 -5.45 10.38
C ASN A 41 -5.77 -5.81 8.93
N TRP A 42 -5.50 -7.05 8.56
CA TRP A 42 -5.67 -7.52 7.18
C TRP A 42 -7.12 -7.47 6.71
N ASP A 43 -8.09 -7.61 7.62
CA ASP A 43 -9.50 -7.50 7.27
C ASP A 43 -9.85 -6.09 6.81
N ALA A 44 -9.27 -5.07 7.45
CA ALA A 44 -9.48 -3.68 7.05
C ALA A 44 -8.89 -3.41 5.66
N ILE A 45 -7.71 -3.96 5.37
CA ILE A 45 -7.09 -3.82 4.06
C ILE A 45 -7.92 -4.53 2.99
N GLU A 46 -8.40 -5.74 3.28
CA GLU A 46 -9.25 -6.48 2.36
C GLU A 46 -10.51 -5.69 2.02
N LYS A 47 -11.13 -5.09 3.02
CA LYS A 47 -12.33 -4.28 2.83
C LYS A 47 -12.05 -3.09 1.91
N CYS A 48 -10.91 -2.44 2.09
CA CYS A 48 -10.48 -1.34 1.23
C CYS A 48 -10.26 -1.79 -0.22
N LEU A 49 -9.61 -2.93 -0.41
CA LEU A 49 -9.38 -3.49 -1.74
C LEU A 49 -10.69 -3.85 -2.44
N LYS A 50 -11.64 -4.39 -1.71
CA LYS A 50 -12.96 -4.72 -2.26
C LYS A 50 -13.76 -3.48 -2.63
N GLU A 51 -13.61 -2.41 -1.84
CA GLU A 51 -14.31 -1.15 -2.10
C GLU A 51 -13.77 -0.45 -3.35
N TRP A 52 -12.46 -0.37 -3.49
CA TRP A 52 -11.85 0.39 -4.57
C TRP A 52 -11.54 -0.44 -5.81
N LYS A 53 -11.36 -1.75 -5.67
CA LYS A 53 -11.04 -2.67 -6.76
C LYS A 53 -9.92 -2.13 -7.65
N PRO A 54 -8.73 -1.89 -7.07
CA PRO A 54 -7.66 -1.24 -7.83
C PRO A 54 -7.12 -2.15 -8.93
N ASP A 55 -6.72 -1.53 -10.04
CA ASP A 55 -6.04 -2.22 -11.12
C ASP A 55 -4.57 -2.46 -10.79
N VAL A 56 -4.01 -1.57 -9.96
CA VAL A 56 -2.62 -1.66 -9.54
C VAL A 56 -2.49 -1.17 -8.10
N VAL A 57 -1.59 -1.80 -7.36
CA VAL A 57 -1.25 -1.41 -6.00
C VAL A 57 0.23 -1.04 -5.96
N VAL A 58 0.55 0.10 -5.36
CA VAL A 58 1.91 0.57 -5.20
C VAL A 58 2.26 0.61 -3.73
N VAL A 59 3.41 0.07 -3.37
CA VAL A 59 3.93 0.15 -2.00
C VAL A 59 5.22 0.95 -2.03
N GLY A 60 5.22 2.07 -1.33
CA GLY A 60 6.41 2.91 -1.22
C GLY A 60 7.50 2.19 -0.44
N LEU A 61 8.73 2.21 -0.96
CA LEU A 61 9.88 1.62 -0.30
C LEU A 61 10.75 2.72 0.28
N PRO A 62 10.76 2.89 1.62
CA PRO A 62 11.63 3.89 2.22
C PRO A 62 13.10 3.47 2.07
N LEU A 63 13.93 4.42 1.66
CA LEU A 63 15.37 4.21 1.50
C LEU A 63 16.12 5.21 2.35
N ASN A 64 17.37 4.90 2.67
CA ASN A 64 18.26 5.88 3.28
C ASN A 64 18.55 7.00 2.27
N MET A 65 19.06 8.15 2.76
CA MET A 65 19.32 9.29 1.90
C MET A 65 20.35 9.00 0.81
N ASP A 66 21.22 8.01 1.04
CA ASP A 66 22.21 7.59 0.04
C ASP A 66 21.69 6.53 -0.93
N GLY A 67 20.39 6.20 -0.85
CA GLY A 67 19.76 5.23 -1.73
C GLY A 67 19.87 3.78 -1.29
N THR A 68 20.53 3.50 -0.14
CA THR A 68 20.64 2.12 0.35
C THR A 68 19.38 1.69 1.08
N GLU A 69 19.14 0.39 1.11
CA GLU A 69 18.01 -0.18 1.84
C GLU A 69 18.26 -0.15 3.35
N GLN A 70 17.17 -0.07 4.10
CA GLN A 70 17.18 -0.14 5.56
C GLN A 70 16.20 -1.22 6.00
N ASP A 71 16.16 -1.51 7.31
CA ASP A 71 15.24 -2.52 7.84
C ASP A 71 13.79 -2.26 7.46
N LEU A 72 13.39 -1.00 7.49
CA LEU A 72 12.02 -0.62 7.12
C LEU A 72 11.71 -0.93 5.67
N THR A 73 12.71 -0.80 4.78
CA THR A 73 12.56 -1.17 3.36
C THR A 73 12.26 -2.66 3.23
N LEU A 74 12.99 -3.50 3.95
CA LEU A 74 12.79 -4.95 3.92
C LEU A 74 11.41 -5.33 4.44
N ARG A 75 10.96 -4.67 5.49
CA ARG A 75 9.62 -4.87 6.04
C ARG A 75 8.53 -4.43 5.06
N ALA A 76 8.75 -3.32 4.35
CA ALA A 76 7.83 -2.84 3.33
C ALA A 76 7.72 -3.83 2.17
N ARG A 77 8.84 -4.41 1.74
CA ARG A 77 8.83 -5.46 0.71
C ARG A 77 8.04 -6.68 1.17
N LYS A 78 8.22 -7.07 2.43
CA LYS A 78 7.49 -8.19 3.02
C LYS A 78 5.99 -7.91 3.05
N PHE A 79 5.60 -6.69 3.39
CA PHE A 79 4.21 -6.25 3.35
C PHE A 79 3.65 -6.34 1.92
N ALA A 80 4.39 -5.85 0.94
CA ALA A 80 3.99 -5.92 -0.47
C ALA A 80 3.79 -7.37 -0.93
N ASN A 81 4.72 -8.26 -0.55
CA ASN A 81 4.62 -9.68 -0.90
C ASN A 81 3.38 -10.33 -0.26
N ARG A 82 3.07 -9.96 0.98
CA ARG A 82 1.88 -10.47 1.66
C ARG A 82 0.59 -9.97 1.02
N LEU A 83 0.55 -8.71 0.60
CA LEU A 83 -0.59 -8.18 -0.14
C LEU A 83 -0.86 -9.00 -1.39
N GLN A 84 0.19 -9.23 -2.17
CA GLN A 84 0.09 -10.00 -3.40
C GLN A 84 -0.34 -11.45 -3.12
N GLY A 85 0.25 -12.08 -2.13
CA GLY A 85 -0.04 -13.46 -1.79
C GLY A 85 -1.44 -13.67 -1.20
N ARG A 86 -1.91 -12.72 -0.38
CA ARG A 86 -3.22 -12.85 0.26
C ARG A 86 -4.38 -12.53 -0.68
N PHE A 87 -4.22 -11.51 -1.51
CA PHE A 87 -5.35 -10.94 -2.26
C PHE A 87 -5.20 -11.06 -3.77
N GLY A 88 -4.07 -11.50 -4.25
CA GLY A 88 -3.84 -11.64 -5.69
C GLY A 88 -3.82 -10.31 -6.44
N VAL A 89 -3.56 -9.20 -5.74
CA VAL A 89 -3.51 -7.88 -6.38
C VAL A 89 -2.19 -7.67 -7.11
N ASN A 90 -2.23 -6.82 -8.14
CA ASN A 90 -1.04 -6.49 -8.93
C ASN A 90 -0.22 -5.42 -8.20
N VAL A 91 0.81 -5.84 -7.46
CA VAL A 91 1.69 -4.93 -6.71
C VAL A 91 2.88 -4.56 -7.57
N GLN A 92 3.12 -3.27 -7.68
CA GLN A 92 4.24 -2.71 -8.44
C GLN A 92 5.34 -2.17 -7.53
#